data_e1c1fd9d7d1786c77dd89233c413c317
#
_entry.id   e1c1fd9d7d1786c77dd89233c413c317
#
_cell.length_a   1.000
_cell.length_b   1.000
_cell.length_c   1.000
_cell.angle_alpha   90.00
_cell.angle_beta   90.00
_cell.angle_gamma   90.00
#
_symmetry.space_group_name_H-M   'P 1'
#
loop_
_entity.id
_entity.type
_entity.pdbx_description
1 polymer ?
#
loop_
_entity_poly.entity_id
_entity_poly.type
_entity_poly.pdbx_seq_one_letter_code
_entity_poly.pdbx_strand_id
1 'polypeptide(L)'
;MSNRGRPREFNYSSIVDVAMKTFWLRGYEGCSTQDLCSDTGLGKGSLYNTFGSKHELYKQVLERYHEIGIREQKKLLDTPIPVKERLSNFFEWALKEDFENIDQKGCLLINASVERAKNDLMVQEIFSKHVELLKQAIETVMEEGLQTGEISKKQSAEELASLLLSSYYGFRVLNVSMQNRMLAEQVIKGTMESIFGA
;
A
#
# COMPACT_ATOMS: atom_id res chain seq x y z
N MET A 1 46.35 -19.29 -10.65
CA MET A 1 45.09 -20.04 -10.44
C MET A 1 44.04 -19.06 -9.95
N SER A 2 43.11 -18.70 -10.84
CA SER A 2 42.09 -17.68 -10.55
C SER A 2 40.96 -18.29 -9.70
N ASN A 3 40.83 -17.80 -8.48
CA ASN A 3 39.77 -18.20 -7.55
C ASN A 3 38.47 -17.55 -8.00
N ARG A 4 37.73 -18.19 -8.92
CA ARG A 4 36.36 -17.78 -9.27
C ARG A 4 35.49 -18.03 -8.03
N GLY A 5 35.20 -16.96 -7.31
CA GLY A 5 34.28 -17.00 -6.20
C GLY A 5 32.92 -17.60 -6.66
N ARG A 6 32.42 -18.53 -5.86
CA ARG A 6 31.10 -19.16 -6.01
C ARG A 6 30.07 -18.05 -6.24
N PRO A 7 29.19 -18.13 -7.27
CA PRO A 7 28.11 -17.15 -7.45
C PRO A 7 27.28 -17.12 -6.16
N ARG A 8 27.15 -15.95 -5.53
CA ARG A 8 26.16 -15.77 -4.48
C ARG A 8 24.81 -16.01 -5.13
N GLU A 9 24.10 -17.06 -4.75
CA GLU A 9 22.68 -17.23 -5.04
C GLU A 9 21.95 -16.06 -4.36
N PHE A 10 21.77 -14.98 -5.09
CA PHE A 10 20.94 -13.87 -4.63
C PHE A 10 19.49 -14.35 -4.62
N ASN A 11 18.89 -14.38 -3.46
CA ASN A 11 17.46 -14.62 -3.38
C ASN A 11 16.75 -13.42 -4.03
N TYR A 12 16.14 -13.66 -5.21
CA TYR A 12 15.47 -12.67 -6.03
C TYR A 12 14.47 -11.81 -5.21
N SER A 13 13.65 -12.48 -4.39
CA SER A 13 12.66 -11.79 -3.55
C SER A 13 13.30 -10.86 -2.52
N SER A 14 14.44 -11.23 -1.94
CA SER A 14 15.13 -10.36 -0.96
C SER A 14 15.71 -9.10 -1.62
N ILE A 15 16.13 -9.17 -2.89
CA ILE A 15 16.58 -7.99 -3.63
C ILE A 15 15.42 -7.05 -3.90
N VAL A 16 14.27 -7.59 -4.31
CA VAL A 16 13.05 -6.79 -4.51
C VAL A 16 12.60 -6.13 -3.19
N ASP A 17 12.70 -6.83 -2.05
CA ASP A 17 12.35 -6.27 -0.74
C ASP A 17 13.30 -5.13 -0.31
N VAL A 18 14.60 -5.25 -0.60
CA VAL A 18 15.57 -4.16 -0.37
C VAL A 18 15.29 -2.98 -1.31
N ALA A 19 15.11 -3.24 -2.59
CA ALA A 19 14.77 -2.20 -3.57
C ALA A 19 13.46 -1.49 -3.23
N MET A 20 12.48 -2.21 -2.68
CA MET A 20 11.21 -1.64 -2.20
C MET A 20 11.46 -0.58 -1.13
N LYS A 21 12.30 -0.85 -0.13
CA LYS A 21 12.67 0.13 0.90
C LYS A 21 13.37 1.35 0.30
N THR A 22 14.29 1.13 -0.63
CA THR A 22 15.03 2.22 -1.29
C THR A 22 14.09 3.14 -2.07
N PHE A 23 13.18 2.58 -2.88
CA PHE A 23 12.17 3.37 -3.60
C PHE A 23 11.15 4.03 -2.67
N TRP A 24 10.78 3.39 -1.58
CA TRP A 24 9.84 3.96 -0.60
C TRP A 24 10.40 5.22 0.06
N LEU A 25 11.70 5.18 0.41
CA LEU A 25 12.38 6.31 1.05
C LEU A 25 12.66 7.48 0.10
N ARG A 26 13.00 7.20 -1.16
CA ARG A 26 13.54 8.18 -2.10
C ARG A 26 12.60 8.57 -3.23
N GLY A 27 11.49 7.87 -3.41
CA GLY A 27 10.68 7.94 -4.62
C GLY A 27 11.38 7.31 -5.83
N TYR A 28 10.71 7.27 -6.96
CA TYR A 28 11.28 6.76 -8.19
C TYR A 28 12.32 7.72 -8.76
N GLU A 29 12.00 9.02 -8.88
CA GLU A 29 12.90 9.99 -9.49
C GLU A 29 14.14 10.25 -8.61
N GLY A 30 13.97 10.33 -7.30
CA GLY A 30 15.06 10.52 -6.34
C GLY A 30 15.97 9.31 -6.13
N CYS A 31 15.57 8.13 -6.57
CA CYS A 31 16.34 6.90 -6.44
C CYS A 31 17.24 6.68 -7.66
N SER A 32 18.53 6.76 -7.51
CA SER A 32 19.51 6.46 -8.57
C SER A 32 19.80 4.96 -8.68
N THR A 33 20.33 4.52 -9.84
CA THR A 33 20.85 3.15 -9.98
C THR A 33 21.97 2.85 -8.98
N GLN A 34 22.76 3.86 -8.62
CA GLN A 34 23.85 3.71 -7.66
C GLN A 34 23.31 3.44 -6.25
N ASP A 35 22.21 4.10 -5.85
CA ASP A 35 21.52 3.82 -4.59
C ASP A 35 21.02 2.38 -4.54
N LEU A 36 20.36 1.93 -5.62
CA LEU A 36 19.90 0.54 -5.72
C LEU A 36 21.05 -0.46 -5.64
N CYS A 37 22.17 -0.19 -6.30
CA CYS A 37 23.35 -1.04 -6.23
C CYS A 37 23.95 -1.07 -4.82
N SER A 38 24.04 0.10 -4.17
CA SER A 38 24.55 0.22 -2.81
C SER A 38 23.71 -0.57 -1.81
N ASP A 39 22.39 -0.39 -1.85
CA ASP A 39 21.48 -0.96 -0.88
C ASP A 39 21.27 -2.46 -1.12
N THR A 40 21.19 -2.91 -2.38
CA THR A 40 21.02 -4.34 -2.71
C THR A 40 22.32 -5.13 -2.66
N GLY A 41 23.48 -4.47 -2.65
CA GLY A 41 24.79 -5.10 -2.75
C GLY A 41 25.12 -5.69 -4.13
N LEU A 42 24.31 -5.35 -5.16
CA LEU A 42 24.51 -5.79 -6.54
C LEU A 42 25.34 -4.77 -7.33
N GLY A 43 26.25 -5.24 -8.18
CA GLY A 43 26.86 -4.40 -9.20
C GLY A 43 25.81 -4.01 -10.28
N LYS A 44 26.00 -2.86 -10.92
CA LYS A 44 25.10 -2.33 -11.97
C LYS A 44 24.80 -3.34 -13.08
N GLY A 45 25.83 -4.08 -13.55
CA GLY A 45 25.66 -5.13 -14.55
C GLY A 45 24.75 -6.27 -14.06
N SER A 46 24.94 -6.73 -12.82
CA SER A 46 24.12 -7.80 -12.22
C SER A 46 22.68 -7.33 -12.02
N LEU A 47 22.46 -6.09 -11.56
CA LEU A 47 21.14 -5.53 -11.37
C LEU A 47 20.36 -5.50 -12.69
N TYR A 48 20.96 -4.99 -13.76
CA TYR A 48 20.28 -4.91 -15.06
C TYR A 48 20.15 -6.26 -15.78
N ASN A 49 21.11 -7.17 -15.60
CA ASN A 49 20.97 -8.54 -16.12
C ASN A 49 19.82 -9.29 -15.44
N THR A 50 19.55 -8.99 -14.16
CA THR A 50 18.47 -9.67 -13.41
C THR A 50 17.12 -9.03 -13.66
N PHE A 51 17.04 -7.71 -13.70
CA PHE A 51 15.77 -6.95 -13.68
C PHE A 51 15.50 -6.16 -14.98
N GLY A 52 16.44 -6.12 -15.92
CA GLY A 52 16.32 -5.37 -17.19
C GLY A 52 16.60 -3.89 -17.02
N SER A 53 15.80 -3.17 -16.26
CA SER A 53 15.94 -1.73 -16.04
C SER A 53 15.52 -1.31 -14.63
N LYS A 54 15.81 -0.06 -14.25
CA LYS A 54 15.29 0.55 -13.03
C LYS A 54 13.76 0.54 -13.03
N HIS A 55 13.13 0.78 -14.17
CA HIS A 55 11.69 0.80 -14.33
C HIS A 55 11.06 -0.60 -14.16
N GLU A 56 11.67 -1.64 -14.73
CA GLU A 56 11.22 -3.01 -14.54
C GLU A 56 11.38 -3.49 -13.09
N LEU A 57 12.47 -3.12 -12.43
CA LEU A 57 12.63 -3.39 -10.99
C LEU A 57 11.57 -2.65 -10.17
N TYR A 58 11.27 -1.39 -10.52
CA TYR A 58 10.22 -0.62 -9.85
C TYR A 58 8.83 -1.26 -10.02
N LYS A 59 8.51 -1.74 -11.23
CA LYS A 59 7.29 -2.49 -11.49
C LYS A 59 7.16 -3.69 -10.53
N GLN A 60 8.20 -4.50 -10.45
CA GLN A 60 8.19 -5.69 -9.56
C GLN A 60 8.06 -5.31 -8.09
N VAL A 61 8.66 -4.21 -7.68
CA VAL A 61 8.50 -3.65 -6.34
C VAL A 61 7.05 -3.26 -6.07
N LEU A 62 6.40 -2.54 -6.99
CA LEU A 62 5.01 -2.12 -6.83
C LEU A 62 4.04 -3.31 -6.87
N GLU A 63 4.25 -4.29 -7.76
CA GLU A 63 3.47 -5.52 -7.82
C GLU A 63 3.56 -6.31 -6.51
N ARG A 64 4.78 -6.49 -6.00
CA ARG A 64 5.00 -7.19 -4.72
C ARG A 64 4.38 -6.45 -3.54
N TYR A 65 4.50 -5.13 -3.48
CA TYR A 65 3.85 -4.32 -2.46
C TYR A 65 2.32 -4.43 -2.53
N HIS A 66 1.77 -4.39 -3.76
CA HIS A 66 0.35 -4.61 -4.02
C HIS A 66 -0.13 -5.97 -3.48
N GLU A 67 0.58 -7.05 -3.82
CA GLU A 67 0.22 -8.42 -3.41
C GLU A 67 0.23 -8.59 -1.89
N ILE A 68 1.27 -8.06 -1.22
CA ILE A 68 1.37 -8.11 0.24
C ILE A 68 0.24 -7.28 0.86
N GLY A 69 0.07 -6.03 0.42
CA GLY A 69 -0.91 -5.11 0.98
C GLY A 69 -2.34 -5.62 0.84
N ILE A 70 -2.75 -6.04 -0.37
CA ILE A 70 -4.12 -6.50 -0.59
C ILE A 70 -4.43 -7.79 0.19
N ARG A 71 -3.44 -8.68 0.36
CA ARG A 71 -3.60 -9.89 1.15
C ARG A 71 -3.85 -9.57 2.63
N GLU A 72 -3.04 -8.69 3.23
CA GLU A 72 -3.21 -8.30 4.63
C GLU A 72 -4.51 -7.53 4.86
N GLN A 73 -4.87 -6.62 3.95
CA GLN A 73 -6.11 -5.87 4.00
C GLN A 73 -7.34 -6.79 3.91
N LYS A 74 -7.36 -7.73 2.96
CA LYS A 74 -8.45 -8.71 2.85
C LYS A 74 -8.55 -9.59 4.09
N LYS A 75 -7.43 -10.06 4.63
CA LYS A 75 -7.42 -10.85 5.87
C LYS A 75 -8.11 -10.13 7.04
N LEU A 76 -7.91 -8.82 7.17
CA LEU A 76 -8.59 -8.01 8.19
C LEU A 76 -10.09 -7.88 7.90
N LEU A 77 -10.45 -7.62 6.64
CA LEU A 77 -11.84 -7.44 6.21
C LEU A 77 -12.66 -8.75 6.22
N ASP A 78 -12.02 -9.90 6.04
CA ASP A 78 -12.65 -11.23 6.01
C ASP A 78 -12.73 -11.88 7.41
N THR A 79 -12.26 -11.22 8.49
CA THR A 79 -12.29 -11.78 9.85
C THR A 79 -13.74 -11.96 10.33
N PRO A 80 -14.13 -13.09 10.93
CA PRO A 80 -15.51 -13.38 11.35
C PRO A 80 -15.87 -12.69 12.69
N ILE A 81 -15.86 -11.37 12.70
CA ILE A 81 -16.23 -10.48 13.82
C ILE A 81 -17.18 -9.40 13.30
N PRO A 82 -17.87 -8.63 14.14
CA PRO A 82 -18.78 -7.56 13.72
C PRO A 82 -18.15 -6.60 12.70
N VAL A 83 -18.97 -6.14 11.74
CA VAL A 83 -18.51 -5.27 10.64
C VAL A 83 -17.82 -4.02 11.16
N LYS A 84 -18.39 -3.37 12.19
CA LYS A 84 -17.80 -2.18 12.82
C LYS A 84 -16.39 -2.46 13.36
N GLU A 85 -16.18 -3.61 13.97
CA GLU A 85 -14.87 -4.00 14.52
C GLU A 85 -13.86 -4.31 13.41
N ARG A 86 -14.27 -4.99 12.33
CA ARG A 86 -13.42 -5.24 11.15
C ARG A 86 -12.90 -3.93 10.55
N LEU A 87 -13.77 -2.97 10.34
CA LEU A 87 -13.40 -1.67 9.77
C LEU A 87 -12.52 -0.86 10.73
N SER A 88 -12.77 -0.94 12.03
CA SER A 88 -11.91 -0.33 13.04
C SER A 88 -10.50 -0.92 12.99
N ASN A 89 -10.38 -2.26 12.96
CA ASN A 89 -9.10 -2.96 12.87
C ASN A 89 -8.35 -2.65 11.56
N PHE A 90 -9.09 -2.50 10.44
CA PHE A 90 -8.52 -2.09 9.16
C PHE A 90 -7.90 -0.68 9.22
N PHE A 91 -8.59 0.27 9.83
CA PHE A 91 -8.05 1.62 10.03
C PHE A 91 -6.88 1.64 11.02
N GLU A 92 -6.98 0.88 12.11
CA GLU A 92 -5.89 0.80 13.09
C GLU A 92 -4.61 0.20 12.49
N TRP A 93 -4.76 -0.82 11.65
CA TRP A 93 -3.65 -1.36 10.87
C TRP A 93 -3.00 -0.28 9.99
N ALA A 94 -3.79 0.53 9.29
CA ALA A 94 -3.26 1.60 8.46
C ALA A 94 -2.53 2.68 9.29
N LEU A 95 -3.03 3.01 10.49
CA LEU A 95 -2.35 3.94 11.39
C LEU A 95 -1.00 3.38 11.87
N LYS A 96 -0.94 2.09 12.21
CA LYS A 96 0.32 1.43 12.59
C LYS A 96 1.34 1.47 11.46
N GLU A 97 0.92 1.12 10.23
CA GLU A 97 1.78 1.19 9.05
C GLU A 97 2.34 2.60 8.80
N ASP A 98 1.54 3.64 9.01
CA ASP A 98 1.95 5.01 8.71
C ASP A 98 2.78 5.67 9.83
N PHE A 99 2.59 5.28 11.10
CA PHE A 99 3.19 5.98 12.24
C PHE A 99 4.25 5.18 13.01
N GLU A 100 4.23 3.84 12.93
CA GLU A 100 5.18 3.00 13.65
C GLU A 100 6.40 2.60 12.81
N ASN A 101 6.30 2.70 11.48
CA ASN A 101 7.42 2.48 10.56
C ASN A 101 8.20 3.79 10.33
N ILE A 102 9.23 4.03 11.15
CA ILE A 102 10.03 5.27 11.15
C ILE A 102 10.63 5.59 9.78
N ASP A 103 10.99 4.56 9.02
CA ASP A 103 11.67 4.69 7.72
C ASP A 103 10.69 4.71 6.51
N GLN A 104 9.39 4.48 6.71
CA GLN A 104 8.41 4.29 5.64
C GLN A 104 7.24 5.25 5.84
N LYS A 105 7.25 6.36 5.08
CA LYS A 105 6.22 7.38 5.19
C LYS A 105 5.04 7.09 4.28
N GLY A 106 3.91 6.70 4.85
CA GLY A 106 2.68 6.48 4.13
C GLY A 106 2.68 5.20 3.28
N CYS A 107 1.82 5.14 2.29
CA CYS A 107 1.67 3.99 1.39
C CYS A 107 2.54 4.16 0.13
N LEU A 108 3.38 3.16 -0.17
CA LEU A 108 4.23 3.19 -1.37
C LEU A 108 3.42 3.35 -2.66
N LEU A 109 2.27 2.69 -2.79
CA LEU A 109 1.42 2.82 -3.98
C LEU A 109 0.79 4.20 -4.11
N ILE A 110 0.39 4.83 -3.01
CA ILE A 110 -0.11 6.21 -3.02
C ILE A 110 1.02 7.15 -3.46
N ASN A 111 2.20 7.01 -2.87
CA ASN A 111 3.37 7.84 -3.20
C ASN A 111 3.73 7.67 -4.68
N ALA A 112 3.80 6.44 -5.18
CA ALA A 112 4.03 6.13 -6.59
C ALA A 112 2.98 6.77 -7.51
N SER A 113 1.71 6.68 -7.14
CA SER A 113 0.59 7.24 -7.91
C SER A 113 0.69 8.76 -8.02
N VAL A 114 0.92 9.45 -6.90
CA VAL A 114 1.08 10.91 -6.87
C VAL A 114 2.30 11.37 -7.68
N GLU A 115 3.41 10.64 -7.58
CA GLU A 115 4.66 10.98 -8.27
C GLU A 115 4.57 10.74 -9.79
N ARG A 116 3.95 9.63 -10.24
CA ARG A 116 4.17 9.13 -11.59
C ARG A 116 2.93 8.76 -12.40
N ALA A 117 1.78 8.45 -11.80
CA ALA A 117 0.64 7.87 -12.54
C ALA A 117 0.17 8.70 -13.74
N LYS A 118 0.38 10.03 -13.72
CA LYS A 118 0.04 10.91 -14.85
C LYS A 118 0.83 10.59 -16.13
N ASN A 119 2.06 10.11 -16.00
CA ASN A 119 3.00 9.92 -17.11
C ASN A 119 3.53 8.48 -17.21
N ASP A 120 3.00 7.56 -16.39
CA ASP A 120 3.47 6.17 -16.30
C ASP A 120 2.29 5.23 -16.17
N LEU A 121 1.90 4.64 -17.31
CA LEU A 121 0.74 3.73 -17.39
C LEU A 121 0.89 2.51 -16.50
N MET A 122 2.10 1.97 -16.34
CA MET A 122 2.36 0.84 -15.45
C MET A 122 2.01 1.16 -14.01
N VAL A 123 2.41 2.34 -13.51
CA VAL A 123 2.05 2.80 -12.16
C VAL A 123 0.55 3.01 -12.02
N GLN A 124 -0.07 3.63 -13.03
CA GLN A 124 -1.52 3.84 -13.06
C GLN A 124 -2.29 2.50 -12.99
N GLU A 125 -1.90 1.52 -13.79
CA GLU A 125 -2.55 0.20 -13.86
C GLU A 125 -2.43 -0.56 -12.52
N ILE A 126 -1.23 -0.61 -11.92
CA ILE A 126 -1.01 -1.29 -10.63
C ILE A 126 -1.81 -0.62 -9.52
N PHE A 127 -1.81 0.72 -9.48
CA PHE A 127 -2.57 1.48 -8.47
C PHE A 127 -4.07 1.28 -8.64
N SER A 128 -4.60 1.41 -9.87
CA SER A 128 -6.03 1.21 -10.17
C SER A 128 -6.49 -0.19 -9.81
N LYS A 129 -5.71 -1.22 -10.14
CA LYS A 129 -5.99 -2.60 -9.74
C LYS A 129 -6.06 -2.76 -8.23
N HIS A 130 -5.14 -2.13 -7.50
CA HIS A 130 -5.13 -2.19 -6.03
C HIS A 130 -6.38 -1.53 -5.43
N VAL A 131 -6.71 -0.33 -5.92
CA VAL A 131 -7.91 0.42 -5.49
C VAL A 131 -9.19 -0.37 -5.74
N GLU A 132 -9.32 -0.96 -6.93
CA GLU A 132 -10.50 -1.73 -7.31
C GLU A 132 -10.68 -2.97 -6.42
N LEU A 133 -9.63 -3.75 -6.21
CA LEU A 133 -9.69 -4.94 -5.35
C LEU A 133 -10.00 -4.60 -3.89
N LEU A 134 -9.45 -3.49 -3.40
CA LEU A 134 -9.75 -3.04 -2.04
C LEU A 134 -11.19 -2.51 -1.93
N LYS A 135 -11.66 -1.75 -2.93
CA LYS A 135 -13.05 -1.26 -3.00
C LYS A 135 -14.03 -2.43 -2.95
N GLN A 136 -13.82 -3.45 -3.78
CA GLN A 136 -14.66 -4.65 -3.81
C GLN A 136 -14.70 -5.37 -2.46
N ALA A 137 -13.54 -5.53 -1.80
CA ALA A 137 -13.48 -6.15 -0.48
C ALA A 137 -14.24 -5.35 0.59
N ILE A 138 -14.12 -4.01 0.57
CA ILE A 138 -14.85 -3.13 1.48
C ILE A 138 -16.35 -3.18 1.17
N GLU A 139 -16.74 -3.16 -0.10
CA GLU A 139 -18.14 -3.22 -0.53
C GLU A 139 -18.84 -4.49 -0.02
N THR A 140 -18.17 -5.65 -0.10
CA THR A 140 -18.67 -6.90 0.47
C THR A 140 -18.93 -6.77 1.99
N VAL A 141 -18.02 -6.12 2.72
CA VAL A 141 -18.19 -5.87 4.16
C VAL A 141 -19.38 -4.92 4.43
N MET A 142 -19.56 -3.88 3.58
CA MET A 142 -20.70 -2.98 3.69
C MET A 142 -22.05 -3.69 3.41
N GLU A 143 -22.08 -4.56 2.39
CA GLU A 143 -23.26 -5.39 2.09
C GLU A 143 -23.66 -6.25 3.28
N GLU A 144 -22.69 -6.91 3.91
CA GLU A 144 -22.92 -7.69 5.12
C GLU A 144 -23.48 -6.83 6.26
N GLY A 145 -22.89 -5.65 6.52
CA GLY A 145 -23.35 -4.73 7.55
C GLY A 145 -24.79 -4.24 7.33
N LEU A 146 -25.16 -3.99 6.07
CA LEU A 146 -26.52 -3.62 5.68
C LEU A 146 -27.50 -4.79 5.88
N GLN A 147 -27.09 -6.02 5.55
CA GLN A 147 -27.91 -7.23 5.71
C GLN A 147 -28.13 -7.59 7.18
N THR A 148 -27.11 -7.46 8.00
CA THR A 148 -27.18 -7.76 9.45
C THR A 148 -27.87 -6.66 10.26
N GLY A 149 -28.01 -5.46 9.67
CA GLY A 149 -28.58 -4.29 10.35
C GLY A 149 -27.56 -3.53 11.21
N GLU A 150 -26.28 -3.87 11.16
CA GLU A 150 -25.22 -3.09 11.82
C GLU A 150 -25.07 -1.70 11.20
N ILE A 151 -25.39 -1.55 9.91
CA ILE A 151 -25.34 -0.29 9.17
C ILE A 151 -26.76 0.19 8.85
N SER A 152 -27.05 1.48 9.08
CA SER A 152 -28.32 2.10 8.75
C SER A 152 -28.52 2.25 7.22
N LYS A 153 -29.70 1.88 6.72
CA LYS A 153 -29.98 1.66 5.30
C LYS A 153 -30.36 2.91 4.50
N LYS A 154 -29.57 3.97 4.56
CA LYS A 154 -29.83 5.15 3.70
C LYS A 154 -28.97 5.21 2.44
N GLN A 155 -27.85 4.52 2.44
CA GLN A 155 -26.84 4.54 1.38
C GLN A 155 -26.60 3.12 0.87
N SER A 156 -26.17 3.00 -0.39
CA SER A 156 -25.76 1.73 -0.95
C SER A 156 -24.40 1.28 -0.40
N ALA A 157 -24.11 -0.02 -0.46
CA ALA A 157 -22.80 -0.56 -0.09
C ALA A 157 -21.67 0.10 -0.90
N GLU A 158 -21.91 0.39 -2.18
CA GLU A 158 -20.95 1.07 -3.06
C GLU A 158 -20.65 2.49 -2.61
N GLU A 159 -21.66 3.27 -2.21
CA GLU A 159 -21.48 4.64 -1.70
C GLU A 159 -20.69 4.65 -0.40
N LEU A 160 -21.02 3.73 0.53
CA LEU A 160 -20.31 3.57 1.80
C LEU A 160 -18.87 3.10 1.60
N ALA A 161 -18.63 2.15 0.69
CA ALA A 161 -17.28 1.69 0.35
C ALA A 161 -16.45 2.83 -0.27
N SER A 162 -17.05 3.65 -1.13
CA SER A 162 -16.40 4.80 -1.74
C SER A 162 -16.04 5.88 -0.71
N LEU A 163 -16.93 6.14 0.25
CA LEU A 163 -16.67 7.05 1.37
C LEU A 163 -15.50 6.57 2.22
N LEU A 164 -15.51 5.30 2.66
CA LEU A 164 -14.46 4.72 3.47
C LEU A 164 -13.12 4.73 2.73
N LEU A 165 -13.11 4.31 1.46
CA LEU A 165 -11.92 4.26 0.63
C LEU A 165 -11.32 5.66 0.44
N SER A 166 -12.14 6.68 0.19
CA SER A 166 -11.70 8.06 0.05
C SER A 166 -11.09 8.60 1.34
N SER A 167 -11.71 8.30 2.48
CA SER A 167 -11.18 8.67 3.79
C SER A 167 -9.86 7.95 4.09
N TYR A 168 -9.78 6.66 3.77
CA TYR A 168 -8.57 5.83 3.94
C TYR A 168 -7.39 6.39 3.13
N TYR A 169 -7.56 6.69 1.86
CA TYR A 169 -6.50 7.28 1.05
C TYR A 169 -6.22 8.74 1.43
N GLY A 170 -7.25 9.49 1.81
CA GLY A 170 -7.14 10.90 2.18
C GLY A 170 -6.22 11.10 3.38
N PHE A 171 -6.46 10.42 4.50
CA PHE A 171 -5.59 10.60 5.67
C PHE A 171 -4.17 10.07 5.44
N ARG A 172 -4.00 9.00 4.66
CA ARG A 172 -2.66 8.44 4.35
C ARG A 172 -1.83 9.39 3.50
N VAL A 173 -2.45 10.14 2.57
CA VAL A 173 -1.77 11.23 1.84
C VAL A 173 -1.34 12.34 2.81
N LEU A 174 -2.24 12.75 3.70
CA LEU A 174 -1.92 13.80 4.69
C LEU A 174 -0.81 13.38 5.65
N ASN A 175 -0.77 12.12 6.06
CA ASN A 175 0.25 11.60 6.99
C ASN A 175 1.67 11.69 6.42
N VAL A 176 1.86 11.60 5.10
CA VAL A 176 3.19 11.75 4.46
C VAL A 176 3.83 13.08 4.83
N SER A 177 3.04 14.16 4.85
CA SER A 177 3.55 15.52 5.06
C SER A 177 3.36 16.02 6.50
N MET A 178 2.20 15.72 7.08
CA MET A 178 1.82 16.32 8.38
C MET A 178 2.25 15.49 9.58
N GLN A 179 2.33 14.16 9.44
CA GLN A 179 2.61 13.21 10.51
C GLN A 179 1.77 13.48 11.78
N ASN A 180 0.50 13.80 11.57
CA ASN A 180 -0.42 14.17 12.64
C ASN A 180 -1.42 13.03 12.89
N ARG A 181 -1.07 12.16 13.83
CA ARG A 181 -1.90 10.99 14.21
C ARG A 181 -3.31 11.42 14.67
N MET A 182 -3.43 12.52 15.41
CA MET A 182 -4.72 13.02 15.88
C MET A 182 -5.64 13.41 14.73
N LEU A 183 -5.10 14.02 13.66
CA LEU A 183 -5.88 14.33 12.45
C LEU A 183 -6.39 13.06 11.80
N ALA A 184 -5.54 12.04 11.65
CA ALA A 184 -5.95 10.75 11.07
C ALA A 184 -7.05 10.08 11.91
N GLU A 185 -6.92 10.07 13.24
CA GLU A 185 -7.92 9.52 14.16
C GLU A 185 -9.25 10.28 14.08
N GLN A 186 -9.23 11.61 13.90
CA GLN A 186 -10.45 12.40 13.68
C GLN A 186 -11.15 12.07 12.35
N VAL A 187 -10.39 11.89 11.26
CA VAL A 187 -10.94 11.47 9.96
C VAL A 187 -11.58 10.09 10.09
N ILE A 188 -10.90 9.14 10.73
CA ILE A 188 -11.41 7.78 10.96
C ILE A 188 -12.69 7.83 11.78
N LYS A 189 -12.68 8.55 12.90
CA LYS A 189 -13.87 8.71 13.77
C LYS A 189 -15.05 9.24 12.98
N GLY A 190 -14.89 10.35 12.26
CA GLY A 190 -15.96 10.95 11.47
C GLY A 190 -16.48 10.02 10.38
N THR A 191 -15.57 9.25 9.73
CA THR A 191 -15.96 8.24 8.74
C THR A 191 -16.79 7.12 9.36
N MET A 192 -16.34 6.57 10.49
CA MET A 192 -17.07 5.50 11.20
C MET A 192 -18.44 5.98 11.72
N GLU A 193 -18.52 7.19 12.25
CA GLU A 193 -19.79 7.80 12.68
C GLU A 193 -20.75 8.02 11.49
N SER A 194 -20.22 8.37 10.31
CA SER A 194 -21.02 8.53 9.09
C SER A 194 -21.57 7.20 8.58
N ILE A 195 -20.88 6.09 8.79
CA ILE A 195 -21.29 4.75 8.35
C ILE A 195 -22.28 4.11 9.34
N PHE A 196 -21.99 4.18 10.64
CA PHE A 196 -22.76 3.45 11.65
C PHE A 196 -23.79 4.31 12.41
N GLY A 197 -23.74 5.63 12.23
CA GLY A 197 -24.49 6.56 13.07
C GLY A 197 -23.79 6.85 14.40
N ALA A 198 -24.24 7.90 15.07
CA ALA A 198 -23.74 8.25 16.40
C ALA A 198 -24.32 7.34 17.48
#